data_0a4cf236825052690fc9c4899787f61f
#
_entry.id   0a4cf236825052690fc9c4899787f61f
#
_cell.length_a   1.000
_cell.length_b   1.000
_cell.length_c   1.000
_cell.angle_alpha   90.00
_cell.angle_beta   90.00
_cell.angle_gamma   90.00
#
_symmetry.space_group_name_H-M   'P 1'
#
loop_
_entity.id
_entity.type
_entity.pdbx_description
1 polymer ?
#
loop_
_entity_poly.entity_id
_entity_poly.type
_entity_poly.pdbx_seq_one_letter_code
_entity_poly.pdbx_strand_id
1 'polypeptide(L)'
;MQKNESSVKSAKDIVMEYIQATERQDFQSARGYLSDNMTYVSPLNSFDRAEPYLKYNLHLYQTGQLVKFDIKKEFADSNDVCILHEWNSQIVCLWYHVDDDGKISSLKVIFDPRSFLAGANQK
;
A
#
# COMPACT_ATOMS: atom_id res chain seq x y z
N MET A 1 5.72 1.17 32.28
CA MET A 1 6.26 0.89 31.32
C MET A 1 5.70 0.03 30.43
N GLN A 2 5.09 -0.92 30.77
CA GLN A 2 4.49 -1.74 29.93
C GLN A 2 3.47 -1.09 29.15
N LYS A 3 2.81 -0.09 29.67
CA LYS A 3 1.81 0.48 28.90
C LYS A 3 2.34 1.09 27.69
N ASN A 4 3.54 1.49 27.64
CA ASN A 4 4.07 2.04 26.44
C ASN A 4 4.16 0.98 25.37
N GLU A 5 4.51 -0.22 25.76
CA GLU A 5 4.61 -1.26 24.79
C GLU A 5 3.27 -1.64 24.25
N SER A 6 2.26 -1.65 25.10
CA SER A 6 0.96 -2.06 24.61
C SER A 6 0.34 -1.01 23.73
N SER A 7 0.83 0.25 23.79
CA SER A 7 0.29 1.27 22.91
C SER A 7 1.07 1.40 21.62
N VAL A 8 2.16 0.67 21.46
CA VAL A 8 2.96 0.73 20.24
C VAL A 8 2.39 -0.27 19.25
N LYS A 9 2.04 0.20 18.08
CA LYS A 9 1.49 -0.67 17.07
C LYS A 9 2.59 -1.33 16.28
N SER A 10 2.36 -2.56 15.89
CA SER A 10 3.31 -3.27 15.05
C SER A 10 3.27 -2.69 13.65
N ALA A 11 4.30 -2.96 12.86
CA ALA A 11 4.33 -2.51 11.47
C ALA A 11 3.13 -3.08 10.73
N LYS A 12 2.76 -4.32 10.99
CA LYS A 12 1.62 -4.93 10.34
C LYS A 12 0.34 -4.19 10.68
N ASP A 13 0.15 -3.80 11.95
CA ASP A 13 -1.06 -3.09 12.34
C ASP A 13 -1.13 -1.74 11.62
N ILE A 14 -0.02 -1.04 11.51
CA ILE A 14 0.03 0.26 10.85
C ILE A 14 -0.36 0.11 9.38
N VAL A 15 0.20 -0.89 8.71
CA VAL A 15 -0.10 -1.12 7.29
C VAL A 15 -1.57 -1.49 7.11
N MET A 16 -2.10 -2.36 7.97
CA MET A 16 -3.50 -2.77 7.84
C MET A 16 -4.44 -1.60 8.10
N GLU A 17 -4.12 -0.75 9.07
CA GLU A 17 -4.96 0.42 9.33
C GLU A 17 -4.92 1.39 8.15
N TYR A 18 -3.74 1.54 7.53
CA TYR A 18 -3.63 2.38 6.34
C TYR A 18 -4.52 1.85 5.22
N ILE A 19 -4.43 0.54 4.96
CA ILE A 19 -5.22 -0.08 3.90
C ILE A 19 -6.71 0.12 4.17
N GLN A 20 -7.13 -0.09 5.42
CA GLN A 20 -8.54 0.05 5.77
C GLN A 20 -9.01 1.49 5.60
N ALA A 21 -8.16 2.47 5.91
CA ALA A 21 -8.51 3.86 5.71
C ALA A 21 -8.71 4.17 4.22
N THR A 22 -7.84 3.63 3.35
CA THR A 22 -8.01 3.85 1.92
C THR A 22 -9.27 3.16 1.40
N GLU A 23 -9.59 1.97 1.91
CA GLU A 23 -10.80 1.26 1.46
C GLU A 23 -12.05 2.02 1.84
N ARG A 24 -12.03 2.75 2.96
CA ARG A 24 -13.14 3.60 3.34
C ARG A 24 -13.09 4.92 2.60
N GLN A 25 -12.07 5.13 1.82
CA GLN A 25 -11.81 6.39 1.12
C GLN A 25 -11.65 7.56 2.09
N ASP A 26 -11.12 7.26 3.27
CA ASP A 26 -10.81 8.27 4.27
C ASP A 26 -9.33 8.63 4.07
N PHE A 27 -9.06 9.45 3.05
CA PHE A 27 -7.70 9.74 2.66
C PHE A 27 -7.01 10.73 3.59
N GLN A 28 -7.76 11.44 4.39
CA GLN A 28 -7.15 12.29 5.40
C GLN A 28 -6.51 11.39 6.46
N SER A 29 -7.21 10.36 6.93
CA SER A 29 -6.63 9.43 7.89
C SER A 29 -5.50 8.63 7.25
N ALA A 30 -5.68 8.19 6.01
CA ALA A 30 -4.66 7.43 5.31
C ALA A 30 -3.36 8.21 5.23
N ARG A 31 -3.44 9.51 4.96
CA ARG A 31 -2.25 10.35 4.85
C ARG A 31 -1.42 10.33 6.13
N GLY A 32 -2.08 10.24 7.27
CA GLY A 32 -1.40 10.24 8.55
C GLY A 32 -0.50 9.04 8.79
N TYR A 33 -0.69 7.96 8.03
CA TYR A 33 0.14 6.78 8.17
C TYR A 33 1.38 6.83 7.27
N LEU A 34 1.51 7.84 6.41
CA LEU A 34 2.59 7.90 5.45
C LEU A 34 3.64 8.93 5.84
N SER A 35 4.90 8.58 5.63
CA SER A 35 5.98 9.54 5.76
C SER A 35 5.88 10.53 4.60
N ASP A 36 6.22 11.80 4.83
CA ASP A 36 6.15 12.82 3.77
C ASP A 36 7.02 12.43 2.57
N ASN A 37 8.13 11.79 2.83
CA ASN A 37 9.08 11.42 1.79
C ASN A 37 8.98 9.96 1.40
N MET A 38 7.82 9.34 1.61
CA MET A 38 7.69 7.94 1.27
C MET A 38 7.89 7.72 -0.22
N THR A 39 8.41 6.56 -0.58
CA THR A 39 8.62 6.22 -1.97
C THR A 39 7.68 5.09 -2.37
N TYR A 40 7.23 5.14 -3.61
CA TYR A 40 6.35 4.11 -4.17
C TYR A 40 6.95 3.69 -5.50
N VAL A 41 7.11 2.40 -5.71
CA VAL A 41 7.63 1.87 -6.95
C VAL A 41 6.76 0.70 -7.39
N SER A 42 6.34 0.70 -8.64
CA SER A 42 5.63 -0.42 -9.23
C SER A 42 6.14 -0.60 -10.65
N PRO A 43 5.78 -1.68 -11.33
CA PRO A 43 6.19 -1.86 -12.71
C PRO A 43 5.68 -0.78 -13.66
N LEU A 44 4.65 -0.04 -13.28
CA LEU A 44 4.04 0.94 -14.18
C LEU A 44 4.39 2.38 -13.85
N ASN A 45 4.72 2.70 -12.59
CA ASN A 45 5.02 4.07 -12.21
C ASN A 45 5.74 4.13 -10.88
N SER A 46 6.17 5.32 -10.50
CA SER A 46 6.82 5.52 -9.22
C SER A 46 6.56 6.93 -8.74
N PHE A 47 6.65 7.11 -7.42
CA PHE A 47 6.49 8.43 -6.79
C PHE A 47 7.49 8.49 -5.64
N ASP A 48 8.01 9.67 -5.36
CA ASP A 48 8.99 9.83 -4.28
C ASP A 48 8.47 10.72 -3.16
N ARG A 49 7.18 10.94 -3.08
CA ARG A 49 6.56 11.71 -2.01
C ARG A 49 5.17 11.18 -1.74
N ALA A 50 4.67 11.43 -0.54
CA ALA A 50 3.38 10.91 -0.14
C ALA A 50 2.21 11.51 -0.93
N GLU A 51 2.27 12.81 -1.19
CA GLU A 51 1.14 13.46 -1.82
C GLU A 51 0.80 12.94 -3.22
N PRO A 52 1.75 12.89 -4.15
CA PRO A 52 1.41 12.37 -5.47
C PRO A 52 1.03 10.89 -5.44
N TYR A 53 1.65 10.11 -4.56
CA TYR A 53 1.28 8.71 -4.46
C TYR A 53 -0.16 8.58 -3.96
N LEU A 54 -0.53 9.34 -2.93
CA LEU A 54 -1.87 9.23 -2.36
C LEU A 54 -2.92 9.69 -3.38
N LYS A 55 -2.58 10.69 -4.19
CA LYS A 55 -3.48 11.16 -5.21
C LYS A 55 -3.72 10.07 -6.26
N TYR A 56 -2.67 9.36 -6.63
CA TYR A 56 -2.78 8.24 -7.56
C TYR A 56 -3.67 7.14 -6.95
N ASN A 57 -3.48 6.85 -5.66
CA ASN A 57 -4.24 5.83 -4.98
C ASN A 57 -5.73 6.22 -4.95
N LEU A 58 -6.02 7.47 -4.65
CA LEU A 58 -7.39 7.95 -4.65
C LEU A 58 -8.02 7.77 -6.04
N HIS A 59 -7.25 8.05 -7.08
CA HIS A 59 -7.75 7.92 -8.46
C HIS A 59 -8.15 6.47 -8.76
N LEU A 60 -7.39 5.50 -8.26
CA LEU A 60 -7.74 4.10 -8.48
C LEU A 60 -9.10 3.76 -7.86
N TYR A 61 -9.39 4.31 -6.69
CA TYR A 61 -10.67 4.08 -6.06
C TYR A 61 -11.79 4.84 -6.78
N GLN A 62 -11.51 6.05 -7.19
CA GLN A 62 -12.53 6.87 -7.85
C GLN A 62 -12.95 6.31 -9.20
N THR A 63 -12.03 5.65 -9.89
CA THR A 63 -12.32 5.11 -11.22
C THR A 63 -12.77 3.66 -11.15
N GLY A 64 -12.87 3.09 -9.95
CA GLY A 64 -13.30 1.70 -9.79
C GLY A 64 -12.26 0.67 -10.13
N GLN A 65 -11.02 1.09 -10.38
CA GLN A 65 -9.95 0.13 -10.67
C GLN A 65 -9.56 -0.63 -9.41
N LEU A 66 -9.74 -0.03 -8.25
CA LEU A 66 -9.48 -0.68 -6.99
C LEU A 66 -10.70 -0.41 -6.10
N VAL A 67 -11.27 -1.42 -5.52
CA VAL A 67 -12.43 -1.28 -4.65
C VAL A 67 -12.07 -1.76 -3.26
N LYS A 68 -11.43 -2.90 -3.16
CA LYS A 68 -11.09 -3.50 -1.90
C LYS A 68 -9.93 -4.45 -2.12
N PHE A 69 -9.07 -4.58 -1.11
CA PHE A 69 -7.95 -5.52 -1.21
C PHE A 69 -8.47 -6.93 -0.94
N ASP A 70 -8.13 -7.84 -1.83
CA ASP A 70 -8.48 -9.25 -1.65
C ASP A 70 -7.21 -9.93 -1.14
N ILE A 71 -6.99 -9.83 0.16
CA ILE A 71 -5.73 -10.27 0.77
C ILE A 71 -5.73 -11.78 0.92
N LYS A 72 -4.72 -12.42 0.32
CA LYS A 72 -4.57 -13.86 0.38
C LYS A 72 -3.58 -14.28 1.48
N LYS A 73 -2.56 -13.48 1.74
CA LYS A 73 -1.54 -13.83 2.70
C LYS A 73 -0.84 -12.58 3.19
N GLU A 74 -0.40 -12.61 4.43
CA GLU A 74 0.32 -11.49 5.03
C GLU A 74 1.56 -12.03 5.70
N PHE A 75 2.68 -11.37 5.51
CA PHE A 75 3.94 -11.72 6.16
C PHE A 75 4.51 -10.47 6.79
N ALA A 76 5.09 -10.60 7.97
CA ALA A 76 5.74 -9.46 8.62
C ALA A 76 7.09 -9.91 9.16
N ASP A 77 8.10 -9.08 8.97
CA ASP A 77 9.43 -9.33 9.47
C ASP A 77 9.94 -8.00 9.99
N SER A 78 9.84 -7.77 11.28
CA SER A 78 10.25 -6.52 11.90
C SER A 78 9.45 -5.36 11.31
N ASN A 79 10.10 -4.43 10.61
CA ASN A 79 9.46 -3.26 10.05
C ASN A 79 8.97 -3.46 8.62
N ASP A 80 9.16 -4.65 8.08
CA ASP A 80 8.73 -4.93 6.71
C ASP A 80 7.48 -5.79 6.71
N VAL A 81 6.51 -5.41 5.89
CA VAL A 81 5.24 -6.12 5.81
C VAL A 81 4.94 -6.41 4.34
N CYS A 82 4.72 -7.67 4.03
CA CYS A 82 4.41 -8.08 2.68
C CYS A 82 3.00 -8.60 2.63
N ILE A 83 2.19 -8.05 1.74
CA ILE A 83 0.81 -8.46 1.58
C ILE A 83 0.63 -8.97 0.16
N LEU A 84 0.12 -10.19 0.06
CA LEU A 84 -0.21 -10.77 -1.24
C LEU A 84 -1.70 -10.63 -1.43
N HIS A 85 -2.11 -9.93 -2.49
CA HIS A 85 -3.54 -9.82 -2.76
C HIS A 85 -3.80 -10.07 -4.22
N GLU A 86 -5.03 -10.44 -4.54
CA GLU A 86 -5.39 -10.73 -5.90
C GLU A 86 -6.02 -9.50 -6.53
N TRP A 87 -5.54 -9.14 -7.72
CA TRP A 87 -6.04 -7.97 -8.44
C TRP A 87 -5.93 -8.28 -9.92
N ASN A 88 -7.02 -8.12 -10.64
CA ASN A 88 -7.06 -8.41 -12.06
C ASN A 88 -6.59 -9.84 -12.34
N SER A 89 -7.06 -10.77 -11.52
CA SER A 89 -6.80 -12.20 -11.68
C SER A 89 -5.34 -12.61 -11.53
N GLN A 90 -4.54 -11.78 -10.88
CA GLN A 90 -3.17 -12.16 -10.59
C GLN A 90 -2.82 -11.79 -9.16
N ILE A 91 -1.81 -12.42 -8.61
CA ILE A 91 -1.34 -12.12 -7.28
C ILE A 91 -0.37 -10.95 -7.37
N VAL A 92 -0.61 -9.96 -6.54
CA VAL A 92 0.22 -8.76 -6.46
C VAL A 92 0.87 -8.75 -5.09
N CYS A 93 2.15 -8.47 -5.03
CA CYS A 93 2.88 -8.36 -3.77
C CYS A 93 3.04 -6.89 -3.43
N LEU A 94 2.58 -6.53 -2.23
CA LEU A 94 2.73 -5.18 -1.71
C LEU A 94 3.73 -5.25 -0.57
N TRP A 95 4.88 -4.64 -0.73
CA TRP A 95 5.94 -4.70 0.25
C TRP A 95 6.10 -3.32 0.89
N TYR A 96 5.63 -3.20 2.11
CA TYR A 96 5.66 -1.95 2.87
C TYR A 96 6.83 -1.96 3.85
N HIS A 97 7.45 -0.82 4.05
CA HIS A 97 8.43 -0.66 5.12
C HIS A 97 7.94 0.47 6.02
N VAL A 98 7.91 0.22 7.33
CA VAL A 98 7.49 1.20 8.33
C VAL A 98 8.74 1.70 9.04
N ASP A 99 8.91 3.02 9.11
CA ASP A 99 10.12 3.58 9.72
C ASP A 99 9.98 3.66 11.25
N ASP A 100 11.01 4.18 11.90
CA ASP A 100 11.03 4.22 13.35
C ASP A 100 10.01 5.18 13.95
N ASP A 101 9.46 6.07 13.15
CA ASP A 101 8.41 6.97 13.61
C ASP A 101 7.02 6.36 13.43
N GLY A 102 6.95 5.12 13.02
CA GLY A 102 5.67 4.46 12.80
C GLY A 102 4.97 4.90 11.55
N LYS A 103 5.72 5.39 10.54
CA LYS A 103 5.13 5.83 9.28
C LYS A 103 5.58 4.92 8.16
N ILE A 104 4.72 4.70 7.19
CA ILE A 104 5.08 3.92 6.01
C ILE A 104 6.03 4.78 5.19
N SER A 105 7.26 4.33 5.04
CA SER A 105 8.29 5.09 4.35
C SER A 105 8.57 4.57 2.93
N SER A 106 8.13 3.36 2.62
CA SER A 106 8.25 2.88 1.25
C SER A 106 7.21 1.80 0.97
N LEU A 107 6.81 1.72 -0.28
CA LEU A 107 5.93 0.67 -0.76
C LEU A 107 6.44 0.24 -2.13
N LYS A 108 6.76 -1.03 -2.28
CA LYS A 108 7.15 -1.60 -3.56
C LYS A 108 6.06 -2.57 -3.96
N VAL A 109 5.50 -2.37 -5.13
CA VAL A 109 4.42 -3.20 -5.64
C VAL A 109 4.99 -4.04 -6.77
N ILE A 110 4.83 -5.35 -6.66
CA ILE A 110 5.43 -6.28 -7.60
C ILE A 110 4.33 -7.10 -8.23
N PHE A 111 4.22 -7.02 -9.53
CA PHE A 111 3.25 -7.81 -10.29
C PHE A 111 3.72 -7.90 -11.74
N ASP A 112 3.07 -8.75 -12.51
CA ASP A 112 3.39 -8.90 -13.91
C ASP A 112 2.60 -7.86 -14.69
N PRO A 113 3.26 -6.87 -15.28
CA PRO A 113 2.54 -5.79 -15.97
C PRO A 113 2.04 -6.16 -17.35
N ARG A 114 2.38 -7.36 -17.85
CA ARG A 114 2.04 -7.72 -19.22
C ARG A 114 0.55 -7.68 -19.49
N SER A 115 -0.27 -8.07 -18.52
CA SER A 115 -1.71 -8.06 -18.75
C SER A 115 -2.23 -6.63 -18.96
N PHE A 116 -1.61 -5.65 -18.33
CA PHE A 116 -2.02 -4.27 -18.52
C PHE A 116 -1.52 -3.74 -19.87
N LEU A 117 -0.30 -4.09 -20.22
CA LEU A 117 0.28 -3.62 -21.47
C LEU A 117 -0.32 -4.33 -22.68
N ALA A 118 -0.55 -5.62 -22.53
CA ALA A 118 -1.11 -6.38 -23.64
C ALA A 118 -2.53 -5.94 -23.94
N GLY A 119 -3.29 -5.61 -22.90
CA GLY A 119 -4.64 -5.12 -23.12
C GLY A 119 -4.66 -3.86 -23.92
N ALA A 120 -3.68 -3.00 -23.76
CA ALA A 120 -3.59 -1.78 -24.51
C ALA A 120 -3.22 -2.06 -25.96
N ASN A 121 -2.52 -3.13 -26.23
CA ASN A 121 -2.06 -3.45 -27.54
C ASN A 121 -2.96 -4.37 -28.32
N GLN A 122 -3.90 -4.94 -27.63
CA GLN A 122 -4.75 -5.83 -28.33
C GLN A 122 -5.85 -5.17 -28.97
N LYS A 123 -5.84 -4.50 -29.62
CA LYS A 123 -6.95 -3.93 -30.19
C LYS A 123 -7.10 -3.99 -31.44
#